data_b15cafdf1a41ee6c9f85ca27a8047457
#
_entry.id   b15cafdf1a41ee6c9f85ca27a8047457
#
_cell.length_a   1.000
_cell.length_b   1.000
_cell.length_c   1.000
_cell.angle_alpha   90.00
_cell.angle_beta   90.00
_cell.angle_gamma   90.00
#
_symmetry.space_group_name_H-M   'P 1'
#
loop_
_entity.id
_entity.type
_entity.pdbx_description
1 polymer ?
#
loop_
_entity_poly.entity_id
_entity_poly.type
_entity_poly.pdbx_seq_one_letter_code
_entity_poly.pdbx_strand_id
1 'polypeptide(L)'
;MDKKEQALRQHEEWHGKIEVVSRAKLETPEDLSIAYTPGVKEPCLKIAEDRELSYIYTRRSNMVAVVTDGTAVLGLGDMGPEVGMPVMEGKCVLFKELPHPLSHGESGAGNHA
;
A
#
# COMPACT_ATOMS: atom_id res chain seq x y z
N MET A 1 27.06 12.70 12.04
CA MET A 1 26.18 11.54 12.28
C MET A 1 26.40 10.54 11.19
N ASP A 2 26.69 9.30 11.55
CA ASP A 2 26.95 8.34 10.50
C ASP A 2 25.63 7.84 9.90
N LYS A 3 25.75 7.07 8.84
CA LYS A 3 24.59 6.62 8.08
C LYS A 3 23.69 5.71 8.90
N LYS A 4 24.28 4.93 9.80
CA LYS A 4 23.50 4.01 10.63
C LYS A 4 22.64 4.77 11.63
N GLU A 5 23.22 5.76 12.28
CA GLU A 5 22.46 6.59 13.21
C GLU A 5 21.39 7.38 12.51
N GLN A 6 21.74 7.92 11.34
CA GLN A 6 20.79 8.68 10.55
C GLN A 6 19.59 7.83 10.14
N ALA A 7 19.88 6.60 9.70
CA ALA A 7 18.81 5.69 9.29
C ALA A 7 17.90 5.36 10.47
N LEU A 8 18.49 5.07 11.63
CA LEU A 8 17.69 4.71 12.79
C LEU A 8 16.78 5.86 13.21
N ARG A 9 17.35 7.05 13.24
CA ARG A 9 16.59 8.23 13.63
C ARG A 9 15.48 8.53 12.62
N GLN A 10 15.77 8.39 11.33
CA GLN A 10 14.79 8.65 10.31
C GLN A 10 13.62 7.66 10.38
N HIS A 11 13.92 6.38 10.66
CA HIS A 11 12.86 5.40 10.79
C HIS A 11 11.98 5.69 12.01
N GLU A 12 12.57 6.20 13.06
CA GLU A 12 11.79 6.59 14.23
C GLU A 12 10.89 7.79 13.92
N GLU A 13 11.41 8.77 13.19
CA GLU A 13 10.64 9.96 12.82
C GLU A 13 9.49 9.61 11.90
N TRP A 14 9.72 8.72 10.93
CA TRP A 14 8.67 8.31 10.02
C TRP A 14 7.55 7.55 10.71
N HIS A 15 7.89 6.81 11.74
CA HIS A 15 6.90 5.97 12.43
C HIS A 15 6.28 4.99 11.46
N GLY A 16 7.08 4.40 10.60
CA GLY A 16 6.65 3.58 9.50
C GLY A 16 6.80 4.33 8.19
N LYS A 17 7.10 3.60 7.11
CA LYS A 17 7.39 4.22 5.83
C LYS A 17 6.19 4.30 4.90
N ILE A 18 5.05 3.73 5.29
CA ILE A 18 3.87 3.73 4.45
C ILE A 18 2.68 4.24 5.24
N GLU A 19 1.71 4.76 4.53
CA GLU A 19 0.45 5.16 5.15
C GLU A 19 -0.68 4.85 4.18
N VAL A 20 -1.91 4.82 4.71
CA VAL A 20 -3.09 4.52 3.92
C VAL A 20 -3.94 5.77 3.84
N VAL A 21 -4.34 6.12 2.63
CA VAL A 21 -5.16 7.29 2.37
C VAL A 21 -6.50 6.83 1.82
N SER A 22 -7.59 7.37 2.37
CA SER A 22 -8.93 7.04 1.88
C SER A 22 -9.27 7.89 0.66
N ARG A 23 -9.81 7.24 -0.37
CA ARG A 23 -10.38 7.95 -1.50
C ARG A 23 -11.84 8.31 -1.27
N ALA A 24 -12.48 7.56 -0.36
CA ALA A 24 -13.88 7.78 -0.05
C ALA A 24 -14.01 8.91 0.95
N LYS A 25 -14.93 9.81 0.66
CA LYS A 25 -15.24 10.91 1.57
C LYS A 25 -16.24 10.41 2.59
N LEU A 26 -16.02 10.67 3.87
CA LEU A 26 -16.92 10.24 4.93
C LEU A 26 -17.21 11.41 5.87
N GLU A 27 -17.83 12.46 5.34
CA GLU A 27 -18.12 13.63 6.13
C GLU A 27 -19.57 13.74 6.53
N THR A 28 -20.45 13.03 5.85
CA THR A 28 -21.88 13.10 6.11
C THR A 28 -22.46 11.70 6.18
N PRO A 29 -23.67 11.54 6.80
CA PRO A 29 -24.33 10.23 6.77
C PRO A 29 -24.60 9.73 5.35
N GLU A 30 -24.83 10.64 4.41
CA GLU A 30 -25.04 10.22 3.04
C GLU A 30 -23.76 9.65 2.43
N ASP A 31 -22.62 10.28 2.72
CA ASP A 31 -21.33 9.72 2.28
C ASP A 31 -21.16 8.29 2.78
N LEU A 32 -21.50 8.05 4.04
CA LEU A 32 -21.39 6.72 4.61
C LEU A 32 -22.31 5.73 3.91
N SER A 33 -23.53 6.17 3.55
CA SER A 33 -24.48 5.29 2.91
C SER A 33 -24.03 4.89 1.51
N ILE A 34 -23.20 5.67 0.88
CA ILE A 34 -22.62 5.34 -0.42
C ILE A 34 -21.38 4.47 -0.27
N ALA A 35 -20.51 4.84 0.65
CA ALA A 35 -19.23 4.15 0.80
C ALA A 35 -19.37 2.81 1.53
N TYR A 36 -20.40 2.70 2.36
CA TYR A 36 -20.63 1.47 3.11
C TYR A 36 -22.07 1.03 2.94
N THR A 37 -22.85 0.91 4.00
CA THR A 37 -24.22 0.40 3.89
C THR A 37 -25.22 1.52 3.74
N PRO A 38 -26.17 1.36 2.83
CA PRO A 38 -26.46 0.19 1.98
C PRO A 38 -25.79 0.20 0.62
N GLY A 39 -25.17 1.30 0.22
CA GLY A 39 -24.68 1.48 -1.14
C GLY A 39 -23.63 0.46 -1.56
N VAL A 40 -22.80 0.00 -0.62
CA VAL A 40 -21.74 -0.94 -0.93
C VAL A 40 -22.25 -2.27 -1.49
N LYS A 41 -23.53 -2.55 -1.28
CA LYS A 41 -24.13 -3.76 -1.80
C LYS A 41 -24.15 -3.77 -3.33
N GLU A 42 -24.26 -2.60 -3.94
CA GLU A 42 -24.39 -2.51 -5.39
C GLU A 42 -23.13 -3.01 -6.13
N PRO A 43 -21.93 -2.50 -5.84
CA PRO A 43 -20.75 -3.09 -6.49
C PRO A 43 -20.55 -4.57 -6.12
N CYS A 44 -20.95 -5.00 -4.93
CA CYS A 44 -20.85 -6.41 -4.58
C CYS A 44 -21.70 -7.26 -5.53
N LEU A 45 -22.92 -6.82 -5.81
CA LEU A 45 -23.81 -7.56 -6.72
C LEU A 45 -23.26 -7.59 -8.13
N LYS A 46 -22.68 -6.48 -8.57
CA LYS A 46 -22.07 -6.44 -9.89
C LYS A 46 -20.89 -7.41 -10.00
N ILE A 47 -20.05 -7.43 -8.98
CA ILE A 47 -18.91 -8.33 -8.97
C ILE A 47 -19.37 -9.79 -8.93
N ALA A 48 -20.49 -10.06 -8.25
CA ALA A 48 -21.03 -11.41 -8.21
C ALA A 48 -21.45 -11.87 -9.59
N GLU A 49 -21.94 -10.95 -10.43
CA GLU A 49 -22.31 -11.27 -11.80
C GLU A 49 -21.09 -11.48 -12.70
N ASP A 50 -20.02 -10.72 -12.46
CA ASP A 50 -18.83 -10.75 -13.29
C ASP A 50 -17.63 -10.45 -12.39
N ARG A 51 -16.85 -11.47 -12.04
CA ARG A 51 -15.75 -11.33 -11.10
C ARG A 51 -14.68 -10.37 -11.57
N GLU A 52 -14.56 -10.17 -12.89
CA GLU A 52 -13.58 -9.22 -13.43
C GLU A 52 -13.88 -7.79 -13.00
N LEU A 53 -15.13 -7.50 -12.65
CA LEU A 53 -15.50 -6.16 -12.21
C LEU A 53 -14.86 -5.79 -10.87
N SER A 54 -14.31 -6.77 -10.15
CA SER A 54 -13.56 -6.44 -8.93
C SER A 54 -12.36 -5.56 -9.25
N TYR A 55 -11.81 -5.65 -10.45
CA TYR A 55 -10.70 -4.79 -10.85
C TYR A 55 -11.15 -3.35 -11.11
N ILE A 56 -12.44 -3.15 -11.32
CA ILE A 56 -12.97 -1.81 -11.54
C ILE A 56 -13.45 -1.18 -10.23
N TYR A 57 -14.14 -1.98 -9.41
CA TYR A 57 -14.81 -1.45 -8.23
C TYR A 57 -13.96 -1.53 -6.97
N THR A 58 -12.78 -2.15 -7.02
CA THR A 58 -11.91 -2.21 -5.85
C THR A 58 -10.49 -1.88 -6.23
N ARG A 59 -9.65 -1.75 -5.21
CA ARG A 59 -8.23 -1.46 -5.41
C ARG A 59 -7.47 -2.67 -5.94
N ARG A 60 -8.16 -3.77 -6.18
CA ARG A 60 -7.53 -4.98 -6.71
C ARG A 60 -6.76 -4.72 -8.00
N SER A 61 -7.17 -3.69 -8.76
CA SER A 61 -6.51 -3.32 -10.00
C SER A 61 -5.09 -2.78 -9.79
N ASN A 62 -4.75 -2.39 -8.57
CA ASN A 62 -3.47 -1.72 -8.34
C ASN A 62 -2.96 -2.02 -6.94
N MET A 63 -2.81 -3.30 -6.63
CA MET A 63 -2.31 -3.75 -5.33
C MET A 63 -1.30 -4.86 -5.52
N VAL A 64 -0.23 -4.77 -4.75
CA VAL A 64 0.80 -5.81 -4.68
C VAL A 64 1.05 -6.08 -3.21
N ALA A 65 1.08 -7.36 -2.83
CA ALA A 65 1.37 -7.74 -1.45
C ALA A 65 2.85 -8.11 -1.32
N VAL A 66 3.46 -7.65 -0.25
CA VAL A 66 4.81 -8.06 0.11
C VAL A 66 4.67 -8.87 1.39
N VAL A 67 5.08 -10.13 1.35
CA VAL A 67 4.79 -11.08 2.43
C VAL A 67 6.10 -11.72 2.91
N THR A 68 6.22 -11.88 4.21
CA THR A 68 7.38 -12.55 4.79
C THR A 68 6.99 -13.17 6.13
N ASP A 69 7.70 -14.23 6.49
CA ASP A 69 7.63 -14.77 7.85
C ASP A 69 8.89 -14.43 8.65
N GLY A 70 9.81 -13.67 8.05
CA GLY A 70 11.02 -13.23 8.75
C GLY A 70 12.10 -14.28 8.84
N THR A 71 12.01 -15.37 8.06
CA THR A 71 13.02 -16.42 8.14
C THR A 71 14.31 -16.07 7.43
N ALA A 72 14.31 -15.00 6.62
CA ALA A 72 15.51 -14.53 5.93
C ALA A 72 15.44 -13.02 5.80
N VAL A 73 15.91 -12.34 6.82
CA VAL A 73 15.95 -10.88 6.83
C VAL A 73 17.32 -10.43 6.33
N LEU A 74 17.32 -9.53 5.41
CA LEU A 74 18.46 -9.00 4.68
C LEU A 74 19.76 -9.01 5.52
N GLY A 75 20.65 -9.91 5.22
CA GLY A 75 21.95 -10.01 5.90
C GLY A 75 21.89 -10.44 7.35
N LEU A 76 20.72 -10.59 7.94
CA LEU A 76 20.59 -10.91 9.36
C LEU A 76 20.10 -12.34 9.60
N GLY A 77 19.54 -13.00 8.58
CA GLY A 77 19.09 -14.37 8.70
C GLY A 77 17.68 -14.49 9.25
N ASP A 78 17.44 -15.54 10.01
CA ASP A 78 16.12 -15.89 10.53
C ASP A 78 15.86 -15.10 11.81
N MET A 79 15.25 -13.94 11.70
CA MET A 79 15.05 -13.00 12.80
C MET A 79 13.60 -12.79 13.19
N GLY A 80 12.65 -13.36 12.43
CA GLY A 80 11.25 -13.21 12.73
C GLY A 80 10.59 -12.07 11.97
N PRO A 81 9.25 -12.08 11.93
CA PRO A 81 8.54 -11.12 11.09
C PRO A 81 8.65 -9.67 11.54
N GLU A 82 8.70 -9.43 12.85
CA GLU A 82 8.80 -8.04 13.31
C GLU A 82 10.10 -7.40 12.88
N VAL A 83 11.20 -8.17 12.93
CA VAL A 83 12.50 -7.66 12.53
C VAL A 83 12.54 -7.38 11.03
N GLY A 84 11.76 -8.13 10.27
CA GLY A 84 11.71 -7.94 8.82
C GLY A 84 10.84 -6.77 8.37
N MET A 85 10.04 -6.20 9.25
CA MET A 85 9.09 -5.16 8.83
C MET A 85 9.75 -3.98 8.13
N PRO A 86 10.84 -3.40 8.64
CA PRO A 86 11.42 -2.24 7.94
C PRO A 86 11.86 -2.58 6.51
N VAL A 87 12.36 -3.81 6.29
CA VAL A 87 12.76 -4.23 4.95
C VAL A 87 11.54 -4.37 4.05
N MET A 88 10.47 -4.95 4.57
CA MET A 88 9.25 -5.15 3.79
C MET A 88 8.60 -3.82 3.45
N GLU A 89 8.58 -2.89 4.41
CA GLU A 89 8.08 -1.56 4.12
C GLU A 89 8.93 -0.89 3.05
N GLY A 90 10.24 -1.08 3.12
CA GLY A 90 11.13 -0.55 2.09
C GLY A 90 10.79 -1.08 0.72
N LYS A 91 10.49 -2.37 0.61
CA LYS A 91 10.07 -2.94 -0.68
C LYS A 91 8.77 -2.33 -1.17
N CYS A 92 7.83 -2.09 -0.27
CA CYS A 92 6.58 -1.43 -0.65
C CYS A 92 6.84 -0.04 -1.19
N VAL A 93 7.74 0.71 -0.56
CA VAL A 93 8.11 2.03 -1.02
C VAL A 93 8.76 1.96 -2.41
N LEU A 94 9.60 0.95 -2.64
CA LEU A 94 10.21 0.77 -3.95
C LEU A 94 9.16 0.51 -5.02
N PHE A 95 8.21 -0.37 -4.75
CA PHE A 95 7.14 -0.62 -5.71
C PHE A 95 6.33 0.63 -6.01
N LYS A 96 6.17 1.50 -5.01
CA LYS A 96 5.39 2.72 -5.18
C LYS A 96 6.15 3.78 -5.97
N GLU A 97 7.42 3.95 -5.67
CA GLU A 97 8.16 5.13 -6.13
C GLU A 97 9.08 4.88 -7.31
N LEU A 98 9.75 3.73 -7.38
CA LEU A 98 10.82 3.56 -8.33
C LEU A 98 10.40 3.58 -9.80
N PRO A 99 9.35 2.87 -10.21
CA PRO A 99 9.03 2.90 -11.63
C PRO A 99 8.83 4.29 -12.15
N HIS A 100 8.32 5.18 -11.32
CA HIS A 100 7.97 6.51 -11.73
C HIS A 100 9.18 7.41 -11.94
N PRO A 101 9.98 7.71 -10.94
CA PRO A 101 11.09 8.62 -11.13
C PRO A 101 12.18 8.05 -12.01
N LEU A 102 12.42 6.76 -11.94
CA LEU A 102 13.51 6.18 -12.70
C LEU A 102 13.16 5.91 -14.13
N SER A 103 11.88 5.92 -14.47
CA SER A 103 11.47 5.69 -15.82
C SER A 103 11.30 6.97 -16.60
N HIS A 104 11.96 7.92 -16.25
CA HIS A 104 11.94 9.12 -16.89
C HIS A 104 10.72 9.78 -16.87
N GLY A 105 10.25 9.61 -16.12
CA GLY A 105 9.29 10.33 -15.95
C GLY A 105 8.20 10.45 -16.64
N GLU A 106 7.69 10.21 -16.97
CA GLU A 106 6.69 10.44 -17.47
C GLU A 106 5.78 9.80 -17.04
N SER A 107 5.53 9.62 -16.94
CA SER A 107 4.71 9.28 -16.48
C SER A 107 4.15 8.95 -15.73
N GLY A 108 4.20 8.67 -15.67
CA GLY A 108 3.70 8.18 -14.90
C GLY A 108 2.95 8.54 -14.24
N ALA A 109 2.98 8.91 -14.36
CA ALA A 109 2.33 9.32 -13.64
C ALA A 109 1.29 8.81 -13.30
N GLY A 110 1.00 8.85 -13.51
CA GLY A 110 0.04 8.54 -13.14
C GLY A 110 -0.36 7.60 -12.72
N ASN A 111 -0.23 7.30 -12.84
CA ASN A 111 -0.66 6.43 -12.54
C ASN A 111 -0.87 6.06 -11.50
N HIS A 112 -0.77 6.08 -11.04
CA HIS A 112 -0.96 5.58 -10.02
C HIS A 112 -1.71 6.00 -9.42
N ALA A 113 -1.92 6.13 -9.57
CA ALA A 113 -2.62 6.24 -8.87
C ALA A 113 -3.17 5.93 -8.59
#